data_90ec61466d38d69be9e4fbeb27bd7b4a
#
_entry.id   90ec61466d38d69be9e4fbeb27bd7b4a
#
_cell.length_a   1.000
_cell.length_b   1.000
_cell.length_c   1.000
_cell.angle_alpha   90.00
_cell.angle_beta   90.00
_cell.angle_gamma   90.00
#
_symmetry.space_group_name_H-M   'P 1'
#
loop_
_entity.id
_entity.type
_entity.pdbx_description
1 polymer ?
#
loop_
_entity_poly.entity_id
_entity_poly.type
_entity_poly.pdbx_seq_one_letter_code
_entity_poly.pdbx_strand_id
1 'polypeptide(L)' 'MSQKMKAVLAVVADAKSGRISGWSIAKWLNTSAHPEGVRESLRALTNRGLIELHPMDDPNDEFRRQFPDRLKAMYSIKTK' A
#
# COMPACT_ATOMS: atom_id res chain seq x y z
N MET A 1 1.28 9.27 15.07
CA MET A 1 0.84 8.69 13.78
C MET A 1 -0.49 9.33 13.37
N SER A 2 -0.60 9.77 12.12
CA SER A 2 -1.84 10.39 11.64
C SER A 2 -2.96 9.36 11.52
N GLN A 3 -4.21 9.84 11.48
CA GLN A 3 -5.35 8.94 11.29
C GLN A 3 -5.28 8.19 9.96
N LYS A 4 -4.81 8.86 8.92
CA LYS A 4 -4.64 8.22 7.61
C LYS A 4 -3.62 7.09 7.66
N MET A 5 -2.51 7.29 8.34
CA MET A 5 -1.50 6.25 8.51
C MET A 5 -2.06 5.06 9.29
N LYS A 6 -2.84 5.33 10.35
CA LYS A 6 -3.49 4.25 11.11
C LYS A 6 -4.47 3.47 10.25
N ALA A 7 -5.24 4.17 9.41
CA ALA A 7 -6.19 3.52 8.51
C ALA A 7 -5.48 2.65 7.48
N VAL A 8 -4.40 3.14 6.87
CA VAL A 8 -3.61 2.38 5.92
C VAL A 8 -3.02 1.14 6.60
N LEU A 9 -2.45 1.31 7.79
CA LEU A 9 -1.88 0.19 8.54
C LEU A 9 -2.93 -0.87 8.85
N ALA A 10 -4.13 -0.45 9.25
CA ALA A 10 -5.22 -1.38 9.53
C ALA A 10 -5.63 -2.20 8.31
N VAL A 11 -5.71 -1.56 7.14
CA VAL A 11 -6.04 -2.25 5.89
C VAL A 11 -4.97 -3.29 5.55
N VAL A 12 -3.70 -2.94 5.70
CA VAL A 12 -2.60 -3.88 5.44
C VAL A 12 -2.66 -5.06 6.43
N ALA A 13 -2.95 -4.77 7.69
CA ALA A 13 -3.03 -5.81 8.72
C ALA A 13 -4.19 -6.78 8.47
N ASP A 14 -5.28 -6.29 7.89
CA ASP A 14 -6.47 -7.11 7.61
C ASP A 14 -6.41 -7.86 6.28
N ALA A 15 -5.34 -7.71 5.51
CA ALA A 15 -5.22 -8.36 4.20
C ALA A 15 -5.23 -9.88 4.37
N LYS A 16 -6.24 -10.55 3.84
CA LYS A 16 -6.45 -12.00 4.01
C LYS A 16 -5.34 -12.83 3.38
N SER A 17 -4.79 -12.35 2.27
CA SER A 17 -3.71 -13.04 1.57
C SER A 17 -2.33 -12.74 2.16
N GLY A 18 -2.25 -11.87 3.16
CA GLY A 18 -1.00 -11.43 3.74
C GLY A 18 -0.36 -10.26 3.00
N ARG A 19 -0.79 -9.99 1.77
CA ARG A 19 -0.29 -8.87 0.95
C ARG A 19 -1.43 -8.14 0.30
N ILE A 20 -1.28 -6.83 0.12
CA ILE A 20 -2.28 -6.01 -0.54
C ILE A 20 -1.56 -4.92 -1.35
N SER A 21 -2.07 -4.64 -2.55
CA SER A 21 -1.47 -3.59 -3.38
C SER A 21 -1.82 -2.21 -2.85
N GLY A 22 -0.95 -1.23 -3.13
CA GLY A 22 -1.22 0.15 -2.76
C GLY A 22 -2.50 0.67 -3.38
N TRP A 23 -2.79 0.26 -4.62
CA TRP A 23 -4.02 0.65 -5.30
C TRP A 23 -5.26 0.10 -4.58
N SER A 24 -5.21 -1.15 -4.14
CA SER A 24 -6.31 -1.76 -3.38
C SER A 24 -6.52 -1.06 -2.05
N ILE A 25 -5.44 -0.64 -1.39
CA ILE A 25 -5.53 0.14 -0.16
C ILE A 25 -6.27 1.45 -0.43
N ALA A 26 -5.89 2.16 -1.49
CA ALA A 26 -6.53 3.43 -1.85
C ALA A 26 -8.01 3.22 -2.14
N LYS A 27 -8.35 2.15 -2.84
CA LYS A 27 -9.74 1.81 -3.14
C LYS A 27 -10.53 1.51 -1.87
N TRP A 28 -9.95 0.74 -0.96
CA TRP A 28 -10.57 0.42 0.33
C TRP A 28 -10.89 1.67 1.14
N LEU A 29 -10.01 2.66 1.11
CA LEU A 29 -10.18 3.89 1.87
C LEU A 29 -10.96 4.95 1.11
N ASN A 30 -11.48 4.60 -0.07
CA ASN A 30 -12.26 5.49 -0.92
C ASN A 30 -11.49 6.77 -1.28
N THR A 31 -10.18 6.63 -1.52
CA THR A 31 -9.30 7.75 -1.86
C THR A 31 -8.82 7.70 -3.30
N SER A 32 -9.52 6.94 -4.16
CA SER A 32 -9.08 6.71 -5.55
C SER A 32 -8.95 8.01 -6.35
N ALA A 33 -9.70 9.06 -5.97
CA ALA A 33 -9.59 10.36 -6.63
C ALA A 33 -8.33 11.11 -6.22
N HIS A 34 -7.76 10.81 -5.05
CA HIS A 34 -6.59 11.50 -4.52
C HIS A 34 -5.65 10.49 -3.84
N PRO A 35 -4.98 9.64 -4.64
CA PRO A 35 -4.16 8.57 -4.06
C PRO A 35 -2.86 9.04 -3.40
N GLU A 36 -2.45 10.30 -3.59
CA GLU A 36 -1.20 10.81 -3.02
C GLU A 36 -1.13 10.63 -1.51
N GLY A 37 -2.24 10.81 -0.81
CA GLY A 37 -2.27 10.64 0.65
C GLY A 37 -1.93 9.22 1.06
N VAL A 38 -2.37 8.24 0.29
CA VAL A 38 -2.05 6.83 0.54
C VAL A 38 -0.57 6.58 0.25
N ARG A 39 -0.04 7.12 -0.84
CA ARG A 39 1.39 6.99 -1.17
C ARG A 39 2.26 7.50 -0.03
N GLU A 40 1.95 8.69 0.49
CA GLU A 40 2.73 9.27 1.59
C GLU A 40 2.65 8.40 2.83
N SER A 41 1.48 7.89 3.16
CA SER A 41 1.29 7.01 4.31
C SER A 41 2.06 5.70 4.15
N LEU A 42 2.01 5.10 2.96
CA LEU A 42 2.76 3.87 2.68
C LEU A 42 4.26 4.09 2.82
N ARG A 43 4.76 5.20 2.29
CA ARG A 43 6.17 5.55 2.41
C ARG A 43 6.58 5.71 3.86
N ALA A 44 5.79 6.46 4.63
CA ALA A 44 6.11 6.71 6.04
C ALA A 44 6.08 5.42 6.86
N LEU A 45 5.07 4.55 6.64
CA LEU A 45 4.98 3.29 7.36
C LEU A 45 6.12 2.34 6.99
N THR A 46 6.51 2.31 5.72
CA THR A 46 7.64 1.52 5.26
C THR A 46 8.93 2.00 5.93
N ASN A 47 9.15 3.32 5.97
CA ASN A 47 10.33 3.90 6.59
C ASN A 47 10.38 3.65 8.09
N ARG A 48 9.24 3.53 8.74
CA ARG A 48 9.16 3.19 10.17
C ARG A 48 9.34 1.71 10.45
N GLY A 49 9.38 0.88 9.40
CA GLY A 49 9.55 -0.55 9.56
C GLY A 49 8.29 -1.27 10.03
N LEU A 50 7.11 -0.68 9.87
CA LEU A 50 5.85 -1.28 10.28
C LEU A 50 5.23 -2.15 9.19
N ILE A 51 5.54 -1.86 7.94
CA ILE A 51 5.10 -2.65 6.79
C ILE A 51 6.28 -2.92 5.87
N GLU A 52 6.17 -3.96 5.04
CA GLU A 52 7.17 -4.31 4.05
C GLU A 52 6.65 -4.01 2.65
N LEU A 53 7.52 -3.44 1.84
CA LEU A 53 7.28 -3.22 0.43
C LEU A 53 7.73 -4.46 -0.35
N HIS A 54 6.82 -4.99 -1.18
CA HIS A 54 7.15 -6.08 -2.11
C HIS A 54 7.03 -5.51 -3.52
N PRO A 55 8.11 -5.49 -4.30
CA PRO A 55 8.06 -4.98 -5.67
C PRO A 55 7.03 -5.74 -6.50
N MET A 56 6.58 -5.11 -7.59
CA MET A 56 5.65 -5.76 -8.51
C MET A 56 6.28 -7.03 -9.07
N ASP A 57 5.59 -8.17 -8.89
CA ASP A 57 6.11 -9.47 -9.30
C ASP A 57 6.09 -9.66 -10.82
N ASP A 58 5.14 -9.02 -11.52
CA ASP A 58 5.00 -9.15 -12.96
C ASP A 58 5.22 -7.80 -13.63
N PRO A 59 6.41 -7.54 -14.19
CA PRO A 59 6.69 -6.27 -14.87
C PRO A 59 5.85 -6.06 -16.12
N ASN A 60 5.20 -7.12 -16.63
CA ASN A 60 4.33 -7.04 -17.81
C ASN A 60 2.86 -6.81 -17.46
N ASP A 61 2.53 -6.64 -16.18
CA ASP A 61 1.18 -6.33 -15.75
C ASP A 61 0.84 -4.90 -16.16
N GLU A 62 0.23 -4.74 -17.33
CA GLU A 62 -0.07 -3.43 -17.87
C GLU A 62 -1.02 -2.63 -16.98
N PHE A 63 -1.94 -3.30 -16.31
CA PHE A 63 -2.87 -2.61 -15.42
C PHE A 63 -2.12 -1.89 -14.29
N ARG A 64 -1.22 -2.60 -13.60
CA ARG A 64 -0.47 -2.01 -12.48
C ARG A 64 0.61 -1.03 -12.94
N ARG A 65 1.13 -1.20 -14.17
CA ARG A 65 2.16 -0.29 -14.69
C ARG A 65 1.65 1.14 -14.86
N GLN A 66 0.34 1.33 -14.92
CA GLN A 66 -0.27 2.66 -15.04
C GLN A 66 -0.22 3.45 -13.73
N PHE A 67 0.10 2.80 -12.62
CA PHE A 67 0.10 3.44 -11.31
C PHE A 67 1.49 3.89 -10.90
N PRO A 68 1.59 4.92 -10.03
CA PRO A 68 2.88 5.25 -9.40
C PRO A 68 3.48 4.04 -8.69
N ASP A 69 4.81 4.02 -8.58
CA ASP A 69 5.52 2.87 -8.02
C ASP A 69 4.97 2.42 -6.67
N ARG A 70 4.64 3.37 -5.80
CA ARG A 70 4.11 3.03 -4.48
C ARG A 70 2.74 2.36 -4.53
N LEU A 71 1.94 2.67 -5.54
CA LEU A 71 0.60 2.09 -5.66
C LEU A 71 0.60 0.74 -6.38
N LYS A 72 1.59 0.46 -7.21
CA LYS A 72 1.66 -0.83 -7.90
C LYS A 72 2.40 -1.90 -7.12
N ALA A 73 3.12 -1.53 -6.07
CA ALA A 73 3.79 -2.50 -5.21
C ALA A 73 2.78 -3.16 -4.26
N MET A 74 3.14 -4.33 -3.76
CA MET A 74 2.37 -5.02 -2.72
C MET A 74 2.95 -4.68 -1.35
N TYR A 75 2.12 -4.73 -0.33
CA TYR A 75 2.52 -4.44 1.04
C TYR A 75 2.01 -5.51 1.99
N SER A 76 2.77 -5.78 3.01
CA SER A 76 2.37 -6.69 4.10
C SER A 76 2.86 -6.12 5.43
N ILE A 77 2.27 -6.60 6.52
CA ILE A 77 2.75 -6.26 7.86
C ILE A 77 4.15 -6.86 8.01
N LYS A 78 5.07 -6.05 8.50
CA LYS A 78 6.42 -6.54 8.77
C LYS A 78 6.41 -7.35 10.06
N THR A 79 6.69 -8.62 9.94
CA THR A 79 6.83 -9.50 11.09
C THR A 79 8.30 -9.68 11.40
N LYS A 80 8.61 -9.70 12.67
CA LYS A 80 9.98 -9.94 13.10
C LYS A 80 10.30 -11.42 13.13
#